data_8ff91acb69388e71ed532baa970e19b2
#
_entry.id   8ff91acb69388e71ed532baa970e19b2
#
_cell.length_a   1.000
_cell.length_b   1.000
_cell.length_c   1.000
_cell.angle_alpha   90.00
_cell.angle_beta   90.00
_cell.angle_gamma   90.00
#
_symmetry.space_group_name_H-M   'P 1'
#
loop_
_entity.id
_entity.type
_entity.pdbx_description
1 polymer ?
#
loop_
_entity_poly.entity_id
_entity_poly.type
_entity_poly.pdbx_seq_one_letter_code
_entity_poly.pdbx_strand_id
1 'polypeptide(L)'
;MKKIVQVLLICLIIAGIIVISTAGFNVGLKYSEHDEISINVGSKFNVADIKAIAKEVFGNSNVLVQQVELYKDMVQITVKEATEEQITTLNDKINEKYEIENQLTDIKVVHIPNVRLRNIIKPYILPISIVSIIIIVFAMIVFRKLGALKVAYEVAISIVAPQAILASFYAVTRIPVNRLTTIIAIMIFIISITLPMVKLNKVKEEKLKEAKSKE
;
A
#
# COMPACT_ATOMS: atom_id res chain seq x y z
N MET A 1 -15.28 17.31 -22.27
CA MET A 1 -14.54 16.97 -21.07
C MET A 1 -14.69 15.52 -20.62
N LYS A 2 -15.90 14.96 -20.38
CA LYS A 2 -16.06 13.57 -19.90
C LYS A 2 -15.38 12.51 -20.79
N LYS A 3 -15.47 12.59 -22.12
CA LYS A 3 -14.83 11.63 -23.04
C LYS A 3 -13.30 11.66 -22.97
N ILE A 4 -12.71 12.86 -22.85
CA ILE A 4 -11.24 13.01 -22.74
C ILE A 4 -10.73 12.36 -21.45
N VAL A 5 -11.42 12.58 -20.32
CA VAL A 5 -11.05 11.95 -19.04
C VAL A 5 -11.16 10.42 -19.13
N GLN A 6 -12.19 9.89 -19.76
CA GLN A 6 -12.33 8.44 -19.96
C GLN A 6 -11.18 7.86 -20.80
N VAL A 7 -10.80 8.53 -21.88
CA VAL A 7 -9.65 8.10 -22.71
C VAL A 7 -8.35 8.12 -21.91
N LEU A 8 -8.10 9.19 -21.14
CA LEU A 8 -6.92 9.28 -20.28
C LEU A 8 -6.86 8.15 -19.24
N LEU A 9 -7.99 7.80 -18.61
CA LEU A 9 -8.05 6.70 -17.64
C LEU A 9 -7.79 5.34 -18.32
N ILE A 10 -8.31 5.11 -19.51
CA ILE A 10 -8.04 3.89 -20.28
C ILE A 10 -6.55 3.81 -20.64
N CYS A 11 -5.96 4.91 -21.12
CA CYS A 11 -4.52 4.98 -21.42
C CYS A 11 -3.67 4.71 -20.15
N LEU A 12 -4.07 5.25 -19.00
CA LEU A 12 -3.40 5.00 -17.72
C LEU A 12 -3.45 3.51 -17.34
N ILE A 13 -4.61 2.86 -17.52
CA ILE A 13 -4.76 1.42 -17.21
C ILE A 13 -3.87 0.59 -18.15
N ILE A 14 -3.85 0.89 -19.45
CA ILE A 14 -3.01 0.19 -20.41
C ILE A 14 -1.52 0.36 -20.07
N ALA A 15 -1.08 1.59 -19.80
CA ALA A 15 0.28 1.89 -19.38
C ALA A 15 0.63 1.15 -18.07
N GLY A 16 -0.29 1.13 -17.09
CA GLY A 16 -0.13 0.41 -15.85
C GLY A 16 0.06 -1.09 -16.05
N ILE A 17 -0.74 -1.72 -16.90
CA ILE A 17 -0.61 -3.15 -17.22
C ILE A 17 0.78 -3.44 -17.83
N ILE A 18 1.25 -2.60 -18.76
CA ILE A 18 2.58 -2.76 -19.37
C ILE A 18 3.66 -2.66 -18.30
N VAL A 19 3.63 -1.63 -17.46
CA VAL A 19 4.62 -1.43 -16.40
C VAL A 19 4.59 -2.58 -15.37
N ILE A 20 3.41 -3.04 -14.97
CA ILE A 20 3.29 -4.17 -14.03
C ILE A 20 3.88 -5.44 -14.63
N SER A 21 3.65 -5.69 -15.93
CA SER A 21 4.14 -6.89 -16.62
C SER A 21 5.64 -6.89 -16.86
N THR A 22 6.26 -5.71 -17.04
CA THR A 22 7.69 -5.57 -17.37
C THR A 22 8.56 -5.31 -16.14
N ALA A 23 8.17 -4.35 -15.32
CA ALA A 23 8.98 -3.84 -14.21
C ALA A 23 8.37 -4.13 -12.82
N GLY A 24 7.15 -4.70 -12.75
CA GLY A 24 6.42 -4.93 -11.51
C GLY A 24 6.09 -3.65 -10.75
N PHE A 25 5.63 -3.79 -9.52
CA PHE A 25 5.44 -2.67 -8.60
C PHE A 25 6.75 -2.28 -7.94
N ASN A 26 6.93 -0.98 -7.68
CA ASN A 26 7.93 -0.53 -6.75
C ASN A 26 7.45 -0.84 -5.31
N VAL A 27 8.24 -1.55 -4.53
CA VAL A 27 7.89 -1.98 -3.17
C VAL A 27 8.69 -1.16 -2.18
N GLY A 28 8.06 -0.71 -1.11
CA GLY A 28 8.76 0.03 -0.05
C GLY A 28 9.88 -0.80 0.59
N LEU A 29 10.92 -0.12 1.11
CA LEU A 29 12.13 -0.74 1.66
C LEU A 29 11.82 -1.92 2.61
N LYS A 30 10.87 -1.77 3.51
CA LYS A 30 10.45 -2.81 4.46
C LYS A 30 9.92 -4.10 3.83
N TYR A 31 9.55 -4.07 2.55
CA TYR A 31 8.97 -5.22 1.82
C TYR A 31 9.87 -5.70 0.68
N SER A 32 10.92 -4.96 0.38
CA SER A 32 12.01 -5.39 -0.52
C SER A 32 13.05 -6.16 0.25
N GLU A 33 14.01 -6.74 -0.42
CA GLU A 33 15.22 -7.27 0.18
C GLU A 33 15.99 -6.16 0.88
N HIS A 34 16.35 -6.38 2.16
CA HIS A 34 16.99 -5.37 2.99
C HIS A 34 17.72 -6.01 4.17
N ASP A 35 18.62 -5.24 4.75
CA ASP A 35 19.30 -5.57 6.00
C ASP A 35 18.72 -4.76 7.15
N GLU A 36 18.41 -5.44 8.25
CA GLU A 36 17.99 -4.84 9.51
C GLU A 36 19.15 -4.88 10.50
N ILE A 37 19.62 -3.70 10.89
CA ILE A 37 20.70 -3.49 11.85
C ILE A 37 20.08 -3.07 13.17
N SER A 38 20.22 -3.88 14.22
CA SER A 38 19.77 -3.56 15.57
C SER A 38 20.99 -3.18 16.41
N ILE A 39 20.99 -1.96 16.94
CA ILE A 39 22.08 -1.40 17.74
C ILE A 39 21.55 -0.78 19.03
N ASN A 40 22.29 -0.96 20.13
CA ASN A 40 22.01 -0.29 21.39
C ASN A 40 22.55 1.14 21.35
N VAL A 41 21.78 2.11 21.82
CA VAL A 41 22.12 3.55 21.78
C VAL A 41 22.16 4.13 23.20
N GLY A 42 21.95 3.31 24.20
CA GLY A 42 21.88 3.77 25.60
C GLY A 42 20.48 4.31 25.97
N SER A 43 20.39 5.08 27.01
CA SER A 43 19.13 5.35 27.71
C SER A 43 18.17 6.31 27.01
N LYS A 44 18.64 7.32 26.27
CA LYS A 44 17.79 8.30 25.58
C LYS A 44 18.46 8.77 24.30
N PHE A 45 17.81 8.57 23.20
CA PHE A 45 18.26 9.02 21.89
C PHE A 45 17.13 9.67 21.08
N ASN A 46 17.52 10.49 20.11
CA ASN A 46 16.59 11.06 19.15
C ASN A 46 16.66 10.29 17.82
N VAL A 47 15.54 9.72 17.39
CA VAL A 47 15.45 8.97 16.14
C VAL A 47 15.89 9.82 14.93
N ALA A 48 15.67 11.15 14.97
CA ALA A 48 16.10 12.05 13.89
C ALA A 48 17.61 12.14 13.77
N ASP A 49 18.33 12.11 14.90
CA ASP A 49 19.79 12.17 14.94
C ASP A 49 20.41 10.86 14.39
N ILE A 50 19.89 9.71 14.83
CA ILE A 50 20.30 8.41 14.30
C ILE A 50 20.05 8.32 12.79
N LYS A 51 18.91 8.86 12.36
CA LYS A 51 18.57 8.90 10.92
C LYS A 51 19.54 9.77 10.13
N ALA A 52 20.04 10.87 10.70
CA ALA A 52 21.04 11.71 10.07
C ALA A 52 22.37 10.97 9.90
N ILE A 53 22.85 10.30 10.99
CA ILE A 53 24.06 9.48 10.96
C ILE A 53 23.92 8.35 9.94
N ALA A 54 22.81 7.60 9.98
CA ALA A 54 22.59 6.50 9.06
C ALA A 54 22.54 6.98 7.59
N LYS A 55 21.95 8.14 7.30
CA LYS A 55 21.97 8.72 5.94
C LYS A 55 23.37 9.13 5.49
N GLU A 56 24.19 9.60 6.39
CA GLU A 56 25.58 9.94 6.08
C GLU A 56 26.41 8.71 5.75
N VAL A 57 26.24 7.62 6.51
CA VAL A 57 26.98 6.36 6.32
C VAL A 57 26.51 5.59 5.09
N PHE A 58 25.19 5.46 4.91
CA PHE A 58 24.60 4.68 3.81
C PHE A 58 24.28 5.52 2.56
N GLY A 59 24.67 6.80 2.55
CA GLY A 59 24.33 7.74 1.48
C GLY A 59 22.85 8.15 1.53
N ASN A 60 22.42 8.92 0.52
CA ASN A 60 21.00 9.34 0.40
C ASN A 60 20.03 8.20 0.00
N SER A 61 20.43 6.94 0.20
CA SER A 61 19.56 5.78 0.05
C SER A 61 18.40 5.83 1.05
N ASN A 62 17.30 5.17 0.72
CA ASN A 62 16.15 5.06 1.62
C ASN A 62 16.57 4.34 2.91
N VAL A 63 16.80 5.09 3.97
CA VAL A 63 17.10 4.58 5.31
C VAL A 63 15.86 4.74 6.17
N LEU A 64 15.41 3.65 6.78
CA LEU A 64 14.33 3.66 7.77
C LEU A 64 14.92 3.42 9.14
N VAL A 65 14.66 4.33 10.07
CA VAL A 65 15.12 4.22 11.47
C VAL A 65 13.89 4.16 12.36
N GLN A 66 13.81 3.14 13.20
CA GLN A 66 12.71 2.91 14.12
C GLN A 66 13.26 2.57 15.51
N GLN A 67 12.62 3.12 16.55
CA GLN A 67 12.89 2.69 17.92
C GLN A 67 12.21 1.34 18.17
N VAL A 68 12.89 0.44 18.89
CA VAL A 68 12.31 -0.84 19.28
C VAL A 68 11.39 -0.62 20.49
N GLU A 69 10.10 -0.95 20.35
CA GLU A 69 9.08 -0.67 21.38
C GLU A 69 9.39 -1.37 22.72
N LEU A 70 9.92 -2.60 22.67
CA LEU A 70 10.25 -3.40 23.84
C LEU A 70 11.55 -2.97 24.53
N TYR A 71 12.49 -2.41 23.77
CA TYR A 71 13.81 -1.99 24.22
C TYR A 71 14.03 -0.53 23.84
N LYS A 72 13.72 0.37 24.78
CA LYS A 72 13.76 1.83 24.53
C LYS A 72 15.16 2.38 24.28
N ASP A 73 16.17 1.60 24.56
CA ASP A 73 17.59 1.84 24.37
C ASP A 73 18.12 1.28 23.05
N MET A 74 17.27 0.57 22.28
CA MET A 74 17.63 -0.01 21.00
C MET A 74 16.97 0.68 19.82
N VAL A 75 17.73 0.81 18.75
CA VAL A 75 17.26 1.30 17.44
C VAL A 75 17.42 0.21 16.39
N GLN A 76 16.42 0.12 15.50
CA GLN A 76 16.48 -0.72 14.32
C GLN A 76 16.63 0.18 13.09
N ILE A 77 17.70 -0.04 12.34
CA ILE A 77 18.03 0.68 11.11
C ILE A 77 17.85 -0.29 9.96
N THR A 78 16.98 0.05 9.02
CA THR A 78 16.70 -0.76 7.81
C THR A 78 17.31 -0.07 6.61
N VAL A 79 18.18 -0.77 5.89
CA VAL A 79 18.87 -0.32 4.69
C VAL A 79 18.75 -1.38 3.60
N LYS A 80 18.95 -1.00 2.34
CA LYS A 80 18.84 -1.95 1.23
C LYS A 80 19.93 -3.02 1.30
N GLU A 81 21.14 -2.63 1.62
CA GLU A 81 22.32 -3.48 1.75
C GLU A 81 23.32 -2.78 2.66
N ALA A 82 23.95 -3.51 3.55
CA ALA A 82 24.93 -3.01 4.49
C ALA A 82 26.25 -3.77 4.35
N THR A 83 27.35 -3.06 4.12
CA THR A 83 28.70 -3.64 4.15
C THR A 83 29.24 -3.62 5.57
N GLU A 84 30.19 -4.50 5.88
CA GLU A 84 30.85 -4.52 7.20
C GLU A 84 31.53 -3.19 7.53
N GLU A 85 32.13 -2.53 6.54
CA GLU A 85 32.75 -1.22 6.69
C GLU A 85 31.73 -0.14 7.07
N GLN A 86 30.55 -0.16 6.44
CA GLN A 86 29.44 0.76 6.78
C GLN A 86 28.89 0.50 8.18
N ILE A 87 28.79 -0.76 8.60
CA ILE A 87 28.32 -1.14 9.93
C ILE A 87 29.34 -0.65 10.98
N THR A 88 30.63 -0.82 10.73
CA THR A 88 31.69 -0.31 11.62
C THR A 88 31.64 1.20 11.73
N THR A 89 31.56 1.91 10.61
CA THR A 89 31.45 3.39 10.58
C THR A 89 30.20 3.88 11.29
N LEU A 90 29.08 3.17 11.14
CA LEU A 90 27.83 3.49 11.84
C LEU A 90 27.99 3.35 13.35
N ASN A 91 28.59 2.25 13.79
CA ASN A 91 28.86 1.99 15.20
C ASN A 91 29.75 3.08 15.81
N ASP A 92 30.85 3.40 15.16
CA ASP A 92 31.81 4.40 15.65
C ASP A 92 31.15 5.78 15.82
N LYS A 93 30.37 6.21 14.83
CA LYS A 93 29.63 7.49 14.90
C LYS A 93 28.55 7.50 15.98
N ILE A 94 27.88 6.37 16.23
CA ILE A 94 26.90 6.26 17.30
C ILE A 94 27.61 6.26 18.65
N ASN A 95 28.69 5.50 18.81
CA ASN A 95 29.50 5.46 20.02
C ASN A 95 30.05 6.86 20.38
N GLU A 96 30.59 7.58 19.40
CA GLU A 96 31.10 8.96 19.58
C GLU A 96 29.98 9.92 19.99
N LYS A 97 28.81 9.85 19.34
CA LYS A 97 27.72 10.81 19.59
C LYS A 97 27.02 10.60 20.92
N TYR A 98 26.88 9.34 21.36
CA TYR A 98 26.12 8.98 22.56
C TYR A 98 27.03 8.57 23.73
N GLU A 99 28.36 8.67 23.58
CA GLU A 99 29.36 8.34 24.59
C GLU A 99 29.19 6.91 25.14
N ILE A 100 28.99 5.94 24.25
CA ILE A 100 28.79 4.52 24.55
C ILE A 100 29.91 3.69 23.91
N GLU A 101 30.11 2.47 24.41
CA GLU A 101 31.16 1.56 23.96
C GLU A 101 30.51 0.25 23.40
N ASN A 102 29.75 0.34 22.33
CA ASN A 102 29.28 -0.87 21.68
C ASN A 102 30.41 -1.55 20.91
N GLN A 103 30.53 -2.86 21.07
CA GLN A 103 31.37 -3.68 20.24
C GLN A 103 30.61 -4.12 18.97
N LEU A 104 31.31 -4.41 17.88
CA LEU A 104 30.68 -4.90 16.64
C LEU A 104 29.92 -6.22 16.86
N THR A 105 30.34 -7.01 17.85
CA THR A 105 29.65 -8.26 18.25
C THR A 105 28.26 -8.02 18.86
N ASP A 106 28.00 -6.82 19.37
CA ASP A 106 26.72 -6.46 20.00
C ASP A 106 25.69 -5.99 18.96
N ILE A 107 26.15 -5.73 17.74
CA ILE A 107 25.30 -5.31 16.62
C ILE A 107 24.73 -6.55 15.95
N LYS A 108 23.40 -6.64 15.96
CA LYS A 108 22.71 -7.71 15.25
C LYS A 108 22.32 -7.24 13.87
N VAL A 109 22.89 -7.88 12.84
CA VAL A 109 22.50 -7.68 11.45
C VAL A 109 21.71 -8.89 10.96
N VAL A 110 20.51 -8.64 10.45
CA VAL A 110 19.62 -9.69 9.91
C VAL A 110 19.29 -9.35 8.47
N HIS A 111 19.68 -10.24 7.56
CA HIS A 111 19.27 -10.13 6.17
C HIS A 111 17.84 -10.62 5.99
N ILE A 112 16.95 -9.74 5.54
CA ILE A 112 15.55 -10.06 5.25
C ILE A 112 15.39 -10.23 3.74
N PRO A 113 15.04 -11.44 3.28
CA PRO A 113 14.83 -11.67 1.86
C PRO A 113 13.58 -10.96 1.35
N ASN A 114 13.51 -10.75 0.05
CA ASN A 114 12.38 -10.07 -0.60
C ASN A 114 11.04 -10.73 -0.25
N VAL A 115 10.18 -9.98 0.41
CA VAL A 115 8.79 -10.39 0.68
C VAL A 115 7.98 -10.15 -0.59
N ARG A 116 7.61 -11.21 -1.29
CA ARG A 116 6.83 -11.10 -2.53
C ARG A 116 5.56 -10.30 -2.27
N LEU A 117 5.27 -9.29 -3.10
CA LEU A 117 4.05 -8.47 -3.05
C LEU A 117 2.77 -9.34 -2.92
N ARG A 118 2.78 -10.53 -3.54
CA ARG A 118 1.72 -11.53 -3.40
C ARG A 118 1.43 -11.89 -1.94
N ASN A 119 2.45 -12.00 -1.09
CA ASN A 119 2.27 -12.38 0.32
C ASN A 119 1.63 -11.25 1.13
N ILE A 120 1.85 -9.99 0.72
CA ILE A 120 1.22 -8.81 1.34
C ILE A 120 -0.26 -8.74 0.96
N ILE A 121 -0.58 -9.01 -0.31
CA ILE A 121 -1.94 -8.85 -0.86
C ILE A 121 -2.81 -10.09 -0.59
N LYS A 122 -2.22 -11.29 -0.57
CA LYS A 122 -2.93 -12.56 -0.41
C LYS A 122 -3.96 -12.60 0.73
N PRO A 123 -3.68 -12.09 1.96
CA PRO A 123 -4.65 -12.08 3.05
C PRO A 123 -5.93 -11.29 2.74
N TYR A 124 -5.86 -10.31 1.84
CA TYR A 124 -6.97 -9.41 1.50
C TYR A 124 -7.78 -9.88 0.30
N ILE A 125 -7.20 -10.70 -0.59
CA ILE A 125 -7.88 -11.16 -1.81
C ILE A 125 -9.15 -11.93 -1.47
N LEU A 126 -9.06 -12.92 -0.60
CA LEU A 126 -10.20 -13.78 -0.26
C LEU A 126 -11.35 -13.00 0.40
N PRO A 127 -11.14 -12.21 1.48
CA PRO A 127 -12.21 -11.42 2.09
C PRO A 127 -12.85 -10.43 1.11
N ILE A 128 -12.05 -9.70 0.33
CA ILE A 128 -12.56 -8.70 -0.62
C ILE A 128 -13.36 -9.39 -1.73
N SER A 129 -12.93 -10.55 -2.22
CA SER A 129 -13.66 -11.32 -3.24
C SER A 129 -15.00 -11.80 -2.72
N ILE A 130 -15.05 -12.35 -1.50
CA ILE A 130 -16.29 -12.81 -0.87
C ILE A 130 -17.27 -11.64 -0.69
N VAL A 131 -16.80 -10.53 -0.13
CA VAL A 131 -17.63 -9.33 0.06
C VAL A 131 -18.13 -8.77 -1.26
N SER A 132 -17.29 -8.75 -2.30
CA SER A 132 -17.68 -8.29 -3.63
C SER A 132 -18.81 -9.16 -4.23
N ILE A 133 -18.70 -10.48 -4.12
CA ILE A 133 -19.73 -11.41 -4.60
C ILE A 133 -21.04 -11.20 -3.84
N ILE A 134 -20.99 -11.12 -2.51
CA ILE A 134 -22.18 -10.88 -1.68
C ILE A 134 -22.87 -9.58 -2.10
N ILE A 135 -22.13 -8.50 -2.30
CA ILE A 135 -22.66 -7.20 -2.69
C ILE A 135 -23.29 -7.24 -4.08
N ILE A 136 -22.66 -7.91 -5.05
CA ILE A 136 -23.21 -8.06 -6.41
C ILE A 136 -24.52 -8.84 -6.33
N VAL A 137 -24.56 -9.96 -5.62
CA VAL A 137 -25.77 -10.78 -5.47
C VAL A 137 -26.88 -9.98 -4.75
N PHE A 138 -26.53 -9.28 -3.65
CA PHE A 138 -27.46 -8.41 -2.95
C PHE A 138 -28.06 -7.34 -3.88
N ALA A 139 -27.22 -6.65 -4.67
CA ALA A 139 -27.66 -5.65 -5.62
C ALA A 139 -28.60 -6.22 -6.70
N MET A 140 -28.28 -7.42 -7.21
CA MET A 140 -29.14 -8.12 -8.19
C MET A 140 -30.54 -8.38 -7.62
N ILE A 141 -30.63 -8.78 -6.36
CA ILE A 141 -31.89 -9.09 -5.69
C ILE A 141 -32.70 -7.81 -5.43
N VAL A 142 -32.07 -6.80 -4.80
CA VAL A 142 -32.70 -5.56 -4.38
C VAL A 142 -33.17 -4.70 -5.57
N PHE A 143 -32.35 -4.69 -6.62
CA PHE A 143 -32.61 -3.88 -7.82
C PHE A 143 -33.06 -4.71 -9.04
N ARG A 144 -33.62 -5.92 -8.82
CA ARG A 144 -34.07 -6.82 -9.89
C ARG A 144 -34.99 -6.17 -10.94
N LYS A 145 -35.82 -5.20 -10.52
CA LYS A 145 -36.71 -4.45 -11.42
C LYS A 145 -35.97 -3.54 -12.42
N LEU A 146 -34.69 -3.25 -12.20
CA LEU A 146 -33.84 -2.49 -13.12
C LEU A 146 -33.10 -3.39 -14.13
N GLY A 147 -33.25 -4.73 -14.01
CA GLY A 147 -32.53 -5.73 -14.79
C GLY A 147 -31.35 -6.29 -14.02
N ALA A 148 -31.50 -7.50 -13.47
CA ALA A 148 -30.50 -8.11 -12.56
C ALA A 148 -29.09 -8.18 -13.15
N LEU A 149 -28.93 -8.63 -14.40
CA LEU A 149 -27.62 -8.73 -15.07
C LEU A 149 -26.99 -7.36 -15.33
N LYS A 150 -27.80 -6.36 -15.70
CA LYS A 150 -27.32 -4.99 -15.89
C LYS A 150 -26.79 -4.40 -14.59
N VAL A 151 -27.51 -4.63 -13.48
CA VAL A 151 -27.11 -4.19 -12.14
C VAL A 151 -25.82 -4.90 -11.73
N ALA A 152 -25.72 -6.22 -11.93
CA ALA A 152 -24.51 -6.98 -11.63
C ALA A 152 -23.28 -6.42 -12.36
N TYR A 153 -23.42 -6.18 -13.66
CA TYR A 153 -22.35 -5.62 -14.48
C TYR A 153 -21.95 -4.20 -14.02
N GLU A 154 -22.92 -3.33 -13.75
CA GLU A 154 -22.66 -1.95 -13.28
C GLU A 154 -21.92 -1.95 -11.93
N VAL A 155 -22.35 -2.79 -10.99
CA VAL A 155 -21.70 -2.91 -9.68
C VAL A 155 -20.30 -3.54 -9.81
N ALA A 156 -20.15 -4.60 -10.60
CA ALA A 156 -18.86 -5.25 -10.82
C ALA A 156 -17.82 -4.29 -11.42
N ILE A 157 -18.20 -3.54 -12.46
CA ILE A 157 -17.30 -2.53 -13.04
C ILE A 157 -16.99 -1.42 -12.05
N SER A 158 -17.96 -0.97 -11.29
CA SER A 158 -17.76 0.07 -10.27
C SER A 158 -16.77 -0.37 -9.19
N ILE A 159 -16.65 -1.66 -8.89
CA ILE A 159 -15.67 -2.21 -7.95
C ILE A 159 -14.30 -2.34 -8.63
N VAL A 160 -14.25 -2.91 -9.82
CA VAL A 160 -12.97 -3.30 -10.46
C VAL A 160 -12.24 -2.10 -11.07
N ALA A 161 -12.94 -1.20 -11.75
CA ALA A 161 -12.31 -0.11 -12.48
C ALA A 161 -11.52 0.86 -11.59
N PRO A 162 -12.01 1.33 -10.43
CA PRO A 162 -11.22 2.20 -9.56
C PRO A 162 -9.99 1.50 -8.97
N GLN A 163 -10.05 0.19 -8.70
CA GLN A 163 -8.91 -0.59 -8.23
C GLN A 163 -7.85 -0.74 -9.33
N ALA A 164 -8.28 -0.97 -10.58
CA ALA A 164 -7.39 -1.02 -11.73
C ALA A 164 -6.70 0.33 -11.97
N ILE A 165 -7.43 1.44 -11.83
CA ILE A 165 -6.88 2.80 -11.93
C ILE A 165 -5.84 3.04 -10.83
N LEU A 166 -6.15 2.68 -9.58
CA LEU A 166 -5.23 2.82 -8.45
C LEU A 166 -3.95 2.02 -8.68
N ALA A 167 -4.08 0.74 -9.05
CA ALA A 167 -2.93 -0.13 -9.33
C ALA A 167 -2.07 0.45 -10.46
N SER A 168 -2.69 0.91 -11.55
CA SER A 168 -2.01 1.51 -12.68
C SER A 168 -1.30 2.82 -12.30
N PHE A 169 -1.92 3.64 -11.46
CA PHE A 169 -1.31 4.86 -10.94
C PHE A 169 -0.03 4.56 -10.16
N TYR A 170 -0.06 3.62 -9.21
CA TYR A 170 1.14 3.21 -8.45
C TYR A 170 2.22 2.61 -9.34
N ALA A 171 1.84 1.82 -10.34
CA ALA A 171 2.78 1.21 -11.26
C ALA A 171 3.50 2.26 -12.12
N VAL A 172 2.75 3.19 -12.73
CA VAL A 172 3.29 4.21 -13.65
C VAL A 172 4.09 5.27 -12.90
N THR A 173 3.61 5.73 -11.74
CA THR A 173 4.30 6.76 -10.94
C THR A 173 5.48 6.21 -10.15
N ARG A 174 5.64 4.87 -10.10
CA ARG A 174 6.69 4.19 -9.31
C ARG A 174 6.68 4.56 -7.83
N ILE A 175 5.55 5.06 -7.31
CA ILE A 175 5.39 5.30 -5.87
C ILE A 175 5.48 3.95 -5.14
N PRO A 176 6.29 3.85 -4.06
CA PRO A 176 6.47 2.58 -3.37
C PRO A 176 5.18 2.10 -2.71
N VAL A 177 4.79 0.86 -3.05
CA VAL A 177 3.67 0.16 -2.41
C VAL A 177 4.06 -0.18 -0.98
N ASN A 178 3.21 0.21 -0.03
CA ASN A 178 3.40 -0.02 1.39
C ASN A 178 2.06 -0.28 2.10
N ARG A 179 2.05 -0.37 3.42
CA ARG A 179 0.83 -0.59 4.21
C ARG A 179 -0.23 0.50 3.99
N LEU A 180 0.18 1.75 3.77
CA LEU A 180 -0.74 2.86 3.50
C LEU A 180 -1.49 2.66 2.18
N THR A 181 -0.83 2.09 1.16
CA THR A 181 -1.46 1.75 -0.12
C THR A 181 -2.63 0.79 0.06
N THR A 182 -2.50 -0.19 0.96
CA THR A 182 -3.58 -1.14 1.28
C THR A 182 -4.78 -0.42 1.90
N ILE A 183 -4.54 0.52 2.82
CA ILE A 183 -5.62 1.32 3.44
C ILE A 183 -6.34 2.15 2.37
N ILE A 184 -5.60 2.81 1.48
CA ILE A 184 -6.17 3.59 0.37
C ILE A 184 -7.01 2.68 -0.55
N ALA A 185 -6.51 1.49 -0.88
CA ALA A 185 -7.26 0.53 -1.71
C ALA A 185 -8.59 0.11 -1.06
N ILE A 186 -8.60 -0.14 0.25
CA ILE A 186 -9.82 -0.47 1.00
C ILE A 186 -10.79 0.72 1.02
N MET A 187 -10.31 1.94 1.24
CA MET A 187 -11.16 3.15 1.21
C MET A 187 -11.81 3.34 -0.18
N ILE A 188 -11.02 3.19 -1.25
CA ILE A 188 -11.54 3.25 -2.62
C ILE A 188 -12.56 2.14 -2.86
N PHE A 189 -12.33 0.93 -2.35
CA PHE A 189 -13.26 -0.20 -2.44
C PHE A 189 -14.61 0.13 -1.79
N ILE A 190 -14.61 0.69 -0.59
CA ILE A 190 -15.85 1.11 0.10
C ILE A 190 -16.61 2.17 -0.71
N ILE A 191 -15.92 3.19 -1.21
CA ILE A 191 -16.52 4.23 -2.05
C ILE A 191 -17.09 3.63 -3.35
N SER A 192 -16.36 2.70 -3.96
CA SER A 192 -16.74 2.00 -5.20
C SER A 192 -18.02 1.18 -5.06
N ILE A 193 -18.33 0.72 -3.85
CA ILE A 193 -19.59 0.02 -3.54
C ILE A 193 -20.72 1.02 -3.25
N THR A 194 -20.43 2.03 -2.44
CA THR A 194 -21.44 2.96 -1.96
C THR A 194 -22.06 3.80 -3.07
N LEU A 195 -21.23 4.35 -3.97
CA LEU A 195 -21.69 5.22 -5.04
C LEU A 195 -22.70 4.56 -6.00
N PRO A 196 -22.46 3.35 -6.55
CA PRO A 196 -23.44 2.69 -7.43
C PRO A 196 -24.70 2.30 -6.69
N MET A 197 -24.63 1.92 -5.40
CA MET A 197 -25.82 1.60 -4.59
C MET A 197 -26.74 2.82 -4.43
N VAL A 198 -26.18 3.98 -4.11
CA VAL A 198 -26.94 5.25 -4.00
C VAL A 198 -27.57 5.60 -5.35
N LYS A 199 -26.81 5.47 -6.46
CA LYS A 199 -27.32 5.74 -7.80
C LYS A 199 -28.48 4.81 -8.17
N LEU A 200 -28.31 3.51 -7.97
CA LEU A 200 -29.33 2.49 -8.27
C LEU A 200 -30.60 2.71 -7.45
N ASN A 201 -30.46 3.12 -6.18
CA ASN A 201 -31.62 3.43 -5.33
C ASN A 201 -32.41 4.64 -5.85
N LYS A 202 -31.73 5.72 -6.27
CA LYS A 202 -32.39 6.88 -6.89
C LYS A 202 -33.15 6.48 -8.16
N VAL A 203 -32.54 5.73 -9.07
CA VAL A 203 -33.20 5.25 -10.28
C VAL A 203 -34.39 4.36 -9.99
N LYS A 204 -34.32 3.53 -8.96
CA LYS A 204 -35.44 2.71 -8.49
C LYS A 204 -36.59 3.56 -7.98
N GLU A 205 -36.31 4.59 -7.18
CA GLU A 205 -37.33 5.51 -6.64
C GLU A 205 -38.02 6.32 -7.75
N GLU A 206 -37.23 6.81 -8.73
CA GLU A 206 -37.79 7.53 -9.89
C GLU A 206 -38.77 6.66 -10.67
N LYS A 207 -38.39 5.42 -11.00
CA LYS A 207 -39.29 4.48 -11.68
C LYS A 207 -40.54 4.14 -10.88
N LEU A 208 -40.46 4.08 -9.56
CA LEU A 208 -41.63 3.85 -8.71
C LEU A 208 -42.58 5.05 -8.70
N LYS A 209 -42.06 6.28 -8.72
CA LYS A 209 -42.87 7.51 -8.82
C LYS A 209 -43.58 7.61 -10.19
N GLU A 210 -42.86 7.31 -11.29
CA GLU A 210 -43.42 7.28 -12.62
C GLU A 210 -44.56 6.24 -12.78
N ALA A 211 -44.41 5.07 -12.16
CA ALA A 211 -45.43 4.03 -12.16
C ALA A 211 -46.70 4.47 -11.43
N LYS A 212 -46.56 5.12 -10.26
CA LYS A 212 -47.69 5.66 -9.45
C LYS A 212 -48.41 6.87 -10.11
N SER A 213 -47.71 7.61 -10.97
CA SER A 213 -48.30 8.76 -11.69
C SER A 213 -49.11 8.35 -12.90
N LYS A 214 -49.04 7.07 -13.32
CA LYS A 214 -49.74 6.51 -14.49
C LYS A 214 -50.97 5.68 -14.08
N GLU A 215 -51.15 5.42 -12.81
CA GLU A 215 -52.38 4.87 -12.20
C GLU A 215 -53.32 6.01 -11.77
#